data_29367a31cffdd4ad9531ccbf15b5c34c
#
_entry.id   29367a31cffdd4ad9531ccbf15b5c34c
#
_cell.length_a   1.000
_cell.length_b   1.000
_cell.length_c   1.000
_cell.angle_alpha   90.00
_cell.angle_beta   90.00
_cell.angle_gamma   90.00
#
_symmetry.space_group_name_H-M   'P 1'
#
loop_
_entity.id
_entity.type
_entity.pdbx_description
1 polymer ?
#
loop_
_entity_poly.entity_id
_entity_poly.type
_entity_poly.pdbx_seq_one_letter_code
_entity_poly.pdbx_strand_id
1 'polypeptide(L)'
;VDRNFARALALVLKSEGGWSDNPADPGGATMKGVTLTNFRRYVRANATKADLRKITDAQVATVYRRFYWDAVLGAELPDGVDYAVFDFAVNSGPSRAAKYLQAVVGVVQDGRIGPATIAATNGKPAGVVIDVLCDARLSFLKRLPTWATFGRGWSDRVKSVRTQSLILAGQGKAAVQPVIAPSAPLPAPVPPASPQIVYPEPTQTAETKTVERNWLWRLLFAVVGAIFKRN
;
A
#
# COMPACT_ATOMS: atom_id res chain seq x y z
N VAL A 1 6.92 -0.79 19.34
CA VAL A 1 8.18 -0.13 19.00
C VAL A 1 8.26 -0.04 17.50
N ASP A 2 8.46 1.16 16.98
CA ASP A 2 8.43 1.53 15.56
C ASP A 2 9.71 1.09 14.81
N ARG A 3 10.06 -0.19 15.00
CA ARG A 3 11.33 -0.77 14.54
C ARG A 3 11.40 -0.99 13.02
N ASN A 4 10.25 -1.10 12.36
CA ASN A 4 10.21 -1.50 10.96
C ASN A 4 10.04 -0.33 9.98
N PHE A 5 9.65 0.88 10.45
CA PHE A 5 9.38 2.00 9.56
C PHE A 5 10.54 2.33 8.61
N ALA A 6 11.75 2.48 9.14
CA ALA A 6 12.92 2.84 8.33
C ALA A 6 13.19 1.80 7.23
N ARG A 7 13.08 0.50 7.56
CA ARG A 7 13.26 -0.60 6.61
C ARG A 7 12.12 -0.64 5.59
N ALA A 8 10.87 -0.49 6.04
CA ALA A 8 9.69 -0.44 5.17
C ALA A 8 9.78 0.74 4.19
N LEU A 9 10.17 1.93 4.67
CA LEU A 9 10.39 3.10 3.83
C LEU A 9 11.47 2.87 2.78
N ALA A 10 12.61 2.29 3.15
CA ALA A 10 13.69 1.98 2.21
C ALA A 10 13.23 1.02 1.10
N LEU A 11 12.37 0.04 1.43
CA LEU A 11 11.79 -0.88 0.46
C LEU A 11 10.80 -0.17 -0.48
N VAL A 12 9.92 0.67 0.06
CA VAL A 12 8.94 1.44 -0.73
C VAL A 12 9.66 2.38 -1.70
N LEU A 13 10.67 3.12 -1.23
CA LEU A 13 11.39 4.10 -2.05
C LEU A 13 12.14 3.50 -3.24
N LYS A 14 12.45 2.19 -3.23
CA LYS A 14 13.00 1.48 -4.40
C LYS A 14 12.06 1.51 -5.61
N SER A 15 10.75 1.63 -5.37
CA SER A 15 9.71 1.66 -6.39
C SER A 15 9.24 3.08 -6.72
N GLU A 16 9.78 4.11 -6.05
CA GLU A 16 9.36 5.49 -6.27
C GLU A 16 10.29 6.23 -7.23
N GLY A 17 9.69 7.08 -8.09
CA GLY A 17 10.43 7.85 -9.11
C GLY A 17 11.16 9.08 -8.55
N GLY A 18 11.97 9.68 -9.41
CA GLY A 18 12.61 10.97 -9.18
C GLY A 18 11.66 12.16 -9.29
N TRP A 19 12.16 13.27 -9.83
CA TRP A 19 11.36 14.47 -10.10
C TRP A 19 10.37 14.28 -11.22
N SER A 20 9.13 14.74 -11.01
CA SER A 20 8.10 14.89 -12.02
C SER A 20 7.35 16.21 -11.81
N ASP A 21 7.06 16.94 -12.89
CA ASP A 21 6.28 18.18 -12.87
C ASP A 21 5.49 18.28 -14.18
N ASN A 22 4.64 17.29 -14.42
CA ASN A 22 3.81 17.26 -15.61
C ASN A 22 2.56 18.13 -15.39
N PRO A 23 2.30 19.16 -16.22
CA PRO A 23 1.11 20.00 -16.11
C PRO A 23 -0.22 19.22 -16.21
N ALA A 24 -0.21 18.06 -16.89
CA ALA A 24 -1.36 17.17 -16.98
C ALA A 24 -1.56 16.31 -15.73
N ASP A 25 -0.61 16.32 -14.77
CA ASP A 25 -0.73 15.60 -13.51
C ASP A 25 -1.47 16.45 -12.46
N PRO A 26 -2.71 16.09 -12.09
CA PRO A 26 -3.45 16.81 -11.04
C PRO A 26 -2.73 16.85 -9.68
N GLY A 27 -1.77 15.96 -9.44
CA GLY A 27 -0.93 15.93 -8.24
C GLY A 27 0.15 17.01 -8.24
N GLY A 28 0.42 17.61 -9.41
CA GLY A 28 1.45 18.63 -9.60
C GLY A 28 2.86 18.09 -9.37
N ALA A 29 3.78 19.00 -9.05
CA ALA A 29 5.18 18.65 -8.84
C ALA A 29 5.36 17.60 -7.76
N THR A 30 6.18 16.57 -8.06
CA THR A 30 6.44 15.42 -7.20
C THR A 30 7.93 15.09 -7.20
N MET A 31 8.49 14.75 -6.05
CA MET A 31 9.86 14.27 -5.87
C MET A 31 9.90 13.10 -4.91
N LYS A 32 10.56 11.99 -5.27
CA LYS A 32 10.62 10.77 -4.45
C LYS A 32 9.24 10.35 -3.90
N GLY A 33 8.18 10.42 -4.74
CA GLY A 33 6.82 10.10 -4.32
C GLY A 33 6.12 11.16 -3.45
N VAL A 34 6.78 12.26 -3.07
CA VAL A 34 6.21 13.35 -2.29
C VAL A 34 5.69 14.44 -3.22
N THR A 35 4.37 14.72 -3.17
CA THR A 35 3.79 15.87 -3.89
C THR A 35 4.11 17.18 -3.19
N LEU A 36 4.11 18.29 -3.93
CA LEU A 36 4.27 19.63 -3.33
C LEU A 36 3.21 19.92 -2.26
N THR A 37 1.98 19.45 -2.46
CA THR A 37 0.89 19.57 -1.49
C THR A 37 1.23 18.87 -0.17
N ASN A 38 1.71 17.62 -0.22
CA ASN A 38 2.09 16.89 0.97
C ASN A 38 3.36 17.46 1.61
N PHE A 39 4.30 17.95 0.81
CA PHE A 39 5.49 18.62 1.33
C PHE A 39 5.12 19.89 2.09
N ARG A 40 4.18 20.70 1.56
CA ARG A 40 3.65 21.88 2.26
C ARG A 40 2.94 21.54 3.56
N ARG A 41 2.14 20.49 3.54
CA ARG A 41 1.36 20.06 4.70
C ARG A 41 2.20 19.56 5.86
N TYR A 42 3.25 18.80 5.59
CA TYR A 42 3.97 18.04 6.61
C TYR A 42 5.36 18.53 6.91
N VAL A 43 5.94 19.37 6.05
CA VAL A 43 7.32 19.84 6.18
C VAL A 43 7.39 21.36 6.25
N ARG A 44 6.87 22.07 5.24
CA ARG A 44 7.01 23.53 5.15
C ARG A 44 5.86 24.15 4.35
N ALA A 45 4.97 24.90 5.03
CA ALA A 45 3.72 25.42 4.44
C ALA A 45 3.91 26.23 3.14
N ASN A 46 4.94 27.08 3.07
CA ASN A 46 5.20 27.97 1.94
C ASN A 46 6.26 27.43 0.97
N ALA A 47 6.47 26.09 0.92
CA ALA A 47 7.45 25.51 0.05
C ALA A 47 7.16 25.73 -1.43
N THR A 48 8.20 25.98 -2.21
CA THR A 48 8.17 26.09 -3.66
C THR A 48 8.48 24.76 -4.34
N LYS A 49 8.30 24.67 -5.66
CA LYS A 49 8.78 23.52 -6.45
C LYS A 49 10.30 23.35 -6.33
N ALA A 50 11.05 24.45 -6.22
CA ALA A 50 12.50 24.42 -6.04
C ALA A 50 12.89 23.82 -4.68
N ASP A 51 12.13 24.10 -3.62
CA ASP A 51 12.32 23.46 -2.31
C ASP A 51 12.04 21.97 -2.36
N LEU A 52 10.94 21.57 -3.03
CA LEU A 52 10.59 20.16 -3.19
C LEU A 52 11.68 19.38 -3.98
N ARG A 53 12.30 19.99 -5.00
CA ARG A 53 13.42 19.35 -5.72
C ARG A 53 14.60 19.02 -4.81
N LYS A 54 14.80 19.80 -3.76
CA LYS A 54 15.88 19.64 -2.79
C LYS A 54 15.46 18.88 -1.53
N ILE A 55 14.31 18.19 -1.58
CA ILE A 55 13.80 17.43 -0.44
C ILE A 55 14.87 16.46 0.08
N THR A 56 15.13 16.52 1.38
CA THR A 56 16.07 15.60 2.06
C THR A 56 15.40 14.27 2.39
N ASP A 57 16.19 13.22 2.60
CA ASP A 57 15.65 11.91 2.98
C ASP A 57 14.90 11.96 4.32
N ALA A 58 15.34 12.79 5.27
CA ALA A 58 14.63 13.03 6.52
C ALA A 58 13.25 13.67 6.32
N GLN A 59 13.14 14.60 5.37
CA GLN A 59 11.86 15.21 5.01
C GLN A 59 10.94 14.23 4.27
N VAL A 60 11.50 13.40 3.38
CA VAL A 60 10.75 12.29 2.76
C VAL A 60 10.22 11.37 3.84
N ALA A 61 11.06 10.92 4.77
CA ALA A 61 10.64 10.07 5.87
C ALA A 61 9.52 10.70 6.71
N THR A 62 9.60 12.01 7.00
CA THR A 62 8.56 12.74 7.73
C THR A 62 7.20 12.66 7.01
N VAL A 63 7.19 12.88 5.68
CA VAL A 63 5.94 12.84 4.91
C VAL A 63 5.39 11.42 4.85
N TYR A 64 6.23 10.43 4.52
CA TYR A 64 5.80 9.03 4.43
C TYR A 64 5.29 8.50 5.77
N ARG A 65 5.94 8.90 6.87
CA ARG A 65 5.51 8.55 8.20
C ARG A 65 4.11 9.10 8.49
N ARG A 66 3.95 10.42 8.44
CA ARG A 66 2.70 11.09 8.85
C ARG A 66 1.53 10.79 7.92
N PHE A 67 1.77 10.69 6.63
CA PHE A 67 0.69 10.54 5.66
C PHE A 67 0.27 9.10 5.41
N TYR A 68 1.18 8.13 5.58
CA TYR A 68 0.89 6.73 5.29
C TYR A 68 1.06 5.82 6.50
N TRP A 69 2.24 5.81 7.13
CA TRP A 69 2.55 4.86 8.21
C TRP A 69 1.68 5.06 9.45
N ASP A 70 1.61 6.29 9.94
CA ASP A 70 0.79 6.64 11.11
C ASP A 70 -0.70 6.51 10.80
N ALA A 71 -1.12 6.81 9.56
CA ALA A 71 -2.52 6.69 9.13
C ALA A 71 -3.02 5.23 9.10
N VAL A 72 -2.12 4.27 8.99
CA VAL A 72 -2.45 2.83 9.07
C VAL A 72 -1.99 2.18 10.37
N LEU A 73 -1.61 2.96 11.38
CA LEU A 73 -1.06 2.48 12.65
C LEU A 73 0.03 1.43 12.47
N GLY A 74 0.95 1.67 11.53
CA GLY A 74 1.97 0.70 11.16
C GLY A 74 2.82 0.22 12.33
N ALA A 75 3.06 1.08 13.33
CA ALA A 75 3.80 0.73 14.54
C ALA A 75 3.09 -0.29 15.45
N GLU A 76 1.77 -0.47 15.29
CA GLU A 76 0.94 -1.36 16.10
C GLU A 76 0.63 -2.68 15.40
N LEU A 77 0.89 -2.78 14.09
CA LEU A 77 0.69 -3.98 13.31
C LEU A 77 1.83 -5.00 13.53
N PRO A 78 1.57 -6.30 13.40
CA PRO A 78 2.61 -7.33 13.44
C PRO A 78 3.68 -7.13 12.37
N ASP A 79 4.91 -7.60 12.66
CA ASP A 79 6.02 -7.57 11.72
C ASP A 79 5.64 -8.18 10.38
N GLY A 80 5.97 -7.49 9.32
CA GLY A 80 5.65 -7.86 7.95
C GLY A 80 4.25 -7.46 7.50
N VAL A 81 3.23 -7.56 8.35
CA VAL A 81 1.89 -7.02 8.06
C VAL A 81 1.95 -5.50 7.95
N ASP A 82 2.71 -4.86 8.85
CA ASP A 82 2.98 -3.43 8.84
C ASP A 82 3.52 -2.94 7.49
N TYR A 83 4.53 -3.61 6.94
CA TYR A 83 5.09 -3.27 5.63
C TYR A 83 4.10 -3.54 4.49
N ALA A 84 3.38 -4.67 4.50
CA ALA A 84 2.40 -5.00 3.45
C ALA A 84 1.28 -3.96 3.38
N VAL A 85 0.76 -3.53 4.54
CA VAL A 85 -0.28 -2.51 4.65
C VAL A 85 0.27 -1.12 4.27
N PHE A 86 1.47 -0.78 4.71
CA PHE A 86 2.12 0.49 4.39
C PHE A 86 2.39 0.64 2.88
N ASP A 87 2.95 -0.36 2.21
CA ASP A 87 3.16 -0.32 0.75
C ASP A 87 1.82 -0.23 0.01
N PHE A 88 0.79 -0.94 0.48
CA PHE A 88 -0.56 -0.80 -0.09
C PHE A 88 -1.12 0.62 0.13
N ALA A 89 -0.92 1.21 1.31
CA ALA A 89 -1.34 2.58 1.60
C ALA A 89 -0.63 3.61 0.71
N VAL A 90 0.67 3.47 0.51
CA VAL A 90 1.46 4.32 -0.41
C VAL A 90 0.94 4.21 -1.84
N ASN A 91 0.65 3.00 -2.29
CA ASN A 91 0.23 2.72 -3.65
C ASN A 91 -1.24 3.07 -3.93
N SER A 92 -2.14 2.92 -2.96
CA SER A 92 -3.60 2.97 -3.18
C SER A 92 -4.38 3.80 -2.17
N GLY A 93 -3.68 4.48 -1.27
CA GLY A 93 -4.26 5.29 -0.21
C GLY A 93 -4.52 4.53 1.09
N PRO A 94 -4.35 5.21 2.26
CA PRO A 94 -4.48 4.57 3.58
C PRO A 94 -5.84 3.94 3.84
N SER A 95 -6.93 4.64 3.48
CA SER A 95 -8.29 4.14 3.71
C SER A 95 -8.56 2.83 2.95
N ARG A 96 -8.09 2.71 1.70
CA ARG A 96 -8.23 1.47 0.93
C ARG A 96 -7.41 0.34 1.54
N ALA A 97 -6.15 0.59 1.90
CA ALA A 97 -5.32 -0.40 2.57
C ALA A 97 -5.97 -0.90 3.86
N ALA A 98 -6.54 0.01 4.66
CA ALA A 98 -7.27 -0.33 5.88
C ALA A 98 -8.50 -1.22 5.60
N LYS A 99 -9.36 -0.86 4.63
CA LYS A 99 -10.53 -1.67 4.26
C LYS A 99 -10.15 -3.09 3.83
N TYR A 100 -9.08 -3.23 3.06
CA TYR A 100 -8.60 -4.54 2.63
C TYR A 100 -8.03 -5.36 3.78
N LEU A 101 -7.28 -4.76 4.70
CA LEU A 101 -6.85 -5.44 5.91
C LEU A 101 -8.06 -5.87 6.74
N GLN A 102 -9.04 -4.99 6.95
CA GLN A 102 -10.26 -5.27 7.70
C GLN A 102 -11.06 -6.43 7.11
N ALA A 103 -11.19 -6.48 5.78
CA ALA A 103 -11.81 -7.61 5.09
C ALA A 103 -11.07 -8.93 5.38
N VAL A 104 -9.73 -8.92 5.31
CA VAL A 104 -8.87 -10.09 5.53
C VAL A 104 -8.98 -10.61 6.97
N VAL A 105 -9.06 -9.70 7.94
CA VAL A 105 -9.14 -10.11 9.35
C VAL A 105 -10.58 -10.33 9.85
N GLY A 106 -11.59 -9.96 9.05
CA GLY A 106 -13.00 -10.23 9.32
C GLY A 106 -13.67 -9.22 10.24
N VAL A 107 -13.29 -7.94 10.15
CA VAL A 107 -13.93 -6.84 10.90
C VAL A 107 -14.62 -5.85 9.96
N VAL A 108 -15.40 -4.91 10.52
CA VAL A 108 -16.07 -3.85 9.76
C VAL A 108 -15.08 -3.05 8.93
N GLN A 109 -15.39 -2.86 7.64
CA GLN A 109 -14.53 -2.18 6.66
C GLN A 109 -14.80 -0.66 6.63
N ASP A 110 -14.56 0.02 7.74
CA ASP A 110 -14.75 1.48 7.83
C ASP A 110 -13.59 2.30 7.21
N GLY A 111 -12.46 1.62 6.91
CA GLY A 111 -11.28 2.26 6.33
C GLY A 111 -10.40 3.00 7.33
N ARG A 112 -10.55 2.71 8.62
CA ARG A 112 -9.74 3.22 9.71
C ARG A 112 -9.23 2.08 10.57
N ILE A 113 -7.92 1.92 10.65
CA ILE A 113 -7.34 0.93 11.55
C ILE A 113 -7.46 1.47 12.97
N GLY A 114 -8.10 0.68 13.83
CA GLY A 114 -8.31 0.99 15.24
C GLY A 114 -8.12 -0.26 16.10
N PRO A 115 -8.42 -0.20 17.42
CA PRO A 115 -8.20 -1.30 18.35
C PRO A 115 -8.80 -2.64 17.91
N ALA A 116 -10.02 -2.64 17.35
CA ALA A 116 -10.66 -3.85 16.85
C ALA A 116 -9.91 -4.48 15.67
N THR A 117 -9.43 -3.64 14.72
CA THR A 117 -8.64 -4.12 13.58
C THR A 117 -7.28 -4.67 14.05
N ILE A 118 -6.61 -3.98 14.97
CA ILE A 118 -5.32 -4.41 15.54
C ILE A 118 -5.50 -5.74 16.27
N ALA A 119 -6.49 -5.85 17.16
CA ALA A 119 -6.77 -7.09 17.90
C ALA A 119 -7.04 -8.27 16.95
N ALA A 120 -7.90 -8.08 15.94
CA ALA A 120 -8.21 -9.11 14.95
C ALA A 120 -6.99 -9.49 14.10
N THR A 121 -6.10 -8.54 13.78
CA THR A 121 -4.86 -8.79 13.06
C THR A 121 -3.89 -9.60 13.91
N ASN A 122 -3.71 -9.23 15.17
CA ASN A 122 -2.84 -9.94 16.13
C ASN A 122 -3.34 -11.35 16.46
N GLY A 123 -4.64 -11.61 16.33
CA GLY A 123 -5.24 -12.94 16.51
C GLY A 123 -5.03 -13.92 15.35
N LYS A 124 -4.34 -13.50 14.28
CA LYS A 124 -4.08 -14.36 13.11
C LYS A 124 -2.57 -14.51 12.86
N PRO A 125 -2.13 -15.65 12.29
CA PRO A 125 -0.73 -15.78 11.85
C PRO A 125 -0.38 -14.71 10.83
N ALA A 126 0.68 -13.95 11.07
CA ALA A 126 1.08 -12.82 10.21
C ALA A 126 1.26 -13.24 8.75
N GLY A 127 1.86 -14.40 8.48
CA GLY A 127 2.04 -14.91 7.12
C GLY A 127 0.72 -15.13 6.39
N VAL A 128 -0.30 -15.65 7.06
CA VAL A 128 -1.64 -15.83 6.48
C VAL A 128 -2.25 -14.46 6.11
N VAL A 129 -2.15 -13.48 7.01
CA VAL A 129 -2.65 -12.12 6.75
C VAL A 129 -1.93 -11.50 5.56
N ILE A 130 -0.60 -11.63 5.49
CA ILE A 130 0.23 -11.11 4.38
C ILE A 130 -0.20 -11.72 3.05
N ASP A 131 -0.33 -13.05 2.99
CA ASP A 131 -0.67 -13.76 1.75
C ASP A 131 -2.04 -13.36 1.24
N VAL A 132 -3.06 -13.42 2.10
CA VAL A 132 -4.44 -13.06 1.73
C VAL A 132 -4.56 -11.58 1.36
N LEU A 133 -3.87 -10.68 2.07
CA LEU A 133 -3.85 -9.25 1.74
C LEU A 133 -3.21 -8.98 0.38
N CYS A 134 -2.10 -9.63 0.07
CA CYS A 134 -1.43 -9.50 -1.22
C CYS A 134 -2.29 -10.05 -2.38
N ASP A 135 -3.00 -11.16 -2.18
CA ASP A 135 -3.91 -11.71 -3.17
C ASP A 135 -5.12 -10.80 -3.40
N ALA A 136 -5.70 -10.27 -2.34
CA ALA A 136 -6.80 -9.32 -2.41
C ALA A 136 -6.39 -8.03 -3.13
N ARG A 137 -5.18 -7.51 -2.82
CA ARG A 137 -4.60 -6.35 -3.51
C ARG A 137 -4.38 -6.63 -5.00
N LEU A 138 -3.80 -7.76 -5.36
CA LEU A 138 -3.56 -8.13 -6.76
C LEU A 138 -4.89 -8.26 -7.51
N SER A 139 -5.89 -8.88 -6.89
CA SER A 139 -7.24 -8.99 -7.45
C SER A 139 -7.89 -7.62 -7.68
N PHE A 140 -7.70 -6.67 -6.77
CA PHE A 140 -8.13 -5.29 -6.95
C PHE A 140 -7.42 -4.63 -8.15
N LEU A 141 -6.10 -4.72 -8.23
CA LEU A 141 -5.31 -4.12 -9.31
C LEU A 141 -5.71 -4.67 -10.69
N LYS A 142 -6.00 -5.98 -10.78
CA LYS A 142 -6.47 -6.62 -12.02
C LYS A 142 -7.79 -6.05 -12.55
N ARG A 143 -8.62 -5.46 -11.70
CA ARG A 143 -9.90 -4.85 -12.12
C ARG A 143 -9.78 -3.40 -12.58
N LEU A 144 -8.58 -2.81 -12.49
CA LEU A 144 -8.38 -1.42 -12.92
C LEU A 144 -8.31 -1.34 -14.45
N PRO A 145 -8.92 -0.31 -15.08
CA PRO A 145 -8.87 -0.13 -16.54
C PRO A 145 -7.45 -0.07 -17.11
N THR A 146 -6.50 0.38 -16.29
CA THR A 146 -5.09 0.53 -16.65
C THR A 146 -4.26 -0.75 -16.47
N TRP A 147 -4.90 -1.88 -16.13
CA TRP A 147 -4.22 -3.16 -15.94
C TRP A 147 -3.43 -3.61 -17.17
N ALA A 148 -4.00 -3.44 -18.37
CA ALA A 148 -3.32 -3.84 -19.61
C ALA A 148 -1.96 -3.17 -19.77
N THR A 149 -1.81 -1.92 -19.29
CA THR A 149 -0.57 -1.15 -19.39
C THR A 149 0.40 -1.44 -18.24
N PHE A 150 -0.09 -1.54 -17.01
CA PHE A 150 0.75 -1.54 -15.79
C PHE A 150 0.73 -2.84 -15.02
N GLY A 151 -0.10 -3.81 -15.41
CA GLY A 151 -0.35 -5.03 -14.67
C GLY A 151 0.90 -5.86 -14.36
N ARG A 152 1.89 -5.88 -15.27
CA ARG A 152 3.16 -6.56 -15.04
C ARG A 152 3.92 -5.93 -13.87
N GLY A 153 4.15 -4.61 -13.92
CA GLY A 153 4.87 -3.90 -12.86
C GLY A 153 4.16 -3.98 -11.51
N TRP A 154 2.81 -3.92 -11.52
CA TRP A 154 2.02 -4.10 -10.30
C TRP A 154 2.12 -5.50 -9.73
N SER A 155 2.10 -6.52 -10.59
CA SER A 155 2.29 -7.92 -10.17
C SER A 155 3.66 -8.12 -9.55
N ASP A 156 4.71 -7.60 -10.17
CA ASP A 156 6.08 -7.70 -9.68
C ASP A 156 6.24 -6.98 -8.33
N ARG A 157 5.63 -5.79 -8.17
CA ARG A 157 5.61 -5.07 -6.88
C ARG A 157 4.89 -5.88 -5.79
N VAL A 158 3.68 -6.39 -6.06
CA VAL A 158 2.93 -7.19 -5.06
C VAL A 158 3.70 -8.44 -4.67
N LYS A 159 4.33 -9.13 -5.63
CA LYS A 159 5.17 -10.30 -5.36
C LYS A 159 6.37 -9.94 -4.48
N SER A 160 7.07 -8.85 -4.79
CA SER A 160 8.19 -8.36 -3.99
C SER A 160 7.75 -7.98 -2.57
N VAL A 161 6.64 -7.25 -2.43
CA VAL A 161 6.06 -6.89 -1.12
C VAL A 161 5.74 -8.14 -0.32
N ARG A 162 5.07 -9.14 -0.89
CA ARG A 162 4.77 -10.41 -0.23
C ARG A 162 6.04 -11.06 0.30
N THR A 163 7.04 -11.24 -0.55
CA THR A 163 8.32 -11.87 -0.16
C THR A 163 8.99 -11.12 0.98
N GLN A 164 9.12 -9.80 0.88
CA GLN A 164 9.77 -8.99 1.92
C GLN A 164 8.97 -8.98 3.23
N SER A 165 7.64 -8.94 3.14
CA SER A 165 6.75 -9.01 4.30
C SER A 165 6.89 -10.34 5.05
N LEU A 166 6.93 -11.46 4.33
CA LEU A 166 7.15 -12.79 4.92
C LEU A 166 8.53 -12.92 5.58
N ILE A 167 9.56 -12.34 4.98
CA ILE A 167 10.90 -12.28 5.60
C ILE A 167 10.85 -11.48 6.90
N LEU A 168 10.18 -10.31 6.91
CA LEU A 168 10.00 -9.49 8.11
C LEU A 168 9.24 -10.23 9.20
N ALA A 169 8.22 -11.00 8.83
CA ALA A 169 7.44 -11.84 9.75
C ALA A 169 8.20 -13.09 10.25
N GLY A 170 9.46 -13.27 9.83
CA GLY A 170 10.26 -14.45 10.23
C GLY A 170 9.92 -15.73 9.46
N GLN A 171 9.10 -15.66 8.43
CA GLN A 171 8.63 -16.82 7.66
C GLN A 171 9.37 -17.02 6.32
N GLY A 172 10.29 -16.13 5.97
CA GLY A 172 10.99 -16.19 4.68
C GLY A 172 12.04 -17.32 4.56
N LYS A 173 12.32 -18.05 5.64
CA LYS A 173 13.27 -19.18 5.63
C LYS A 173 12.62 -20.55 5.91
N ALA A 174 11.33 -20.62 6.26
CA ALA A 174 10.66 -21.84 6.68
C ALA A 174 9.92 -22.59 5.54
N ALA A 175 10.01 -22.15 4.31
CA ALA A 175 9.28 -22.73 3.18
C ALA A 175 10.02 -23.88 2.48
N VAL A 176 10.78 -24.71 3.22
CA VAL A 176 11.27 -26.01 2.71
C VAL A 176 11.15 -27.05 3.83
N GLN A 177 9.92 -27.32 4.26
CA GLN A 177 9.60 -28.61 4.86
C GLN A 177 8.30 -29.11 4.22
N PRO A 178 8.25 -30.37 3.80
CA PRO A 178 7.02 -30.94 3.27
C PRO A 178 6.00 -31.00 4.39
N VAL A 179 4.91 -30.25 4.25
CA VAL A 179 3.76 -30.37 5.15
C VAL A 179 3.15 -31.75 4.89
N ILE A 180 3.30 -32.64 5.85
CA ILE A 180 2.54 -33.89 5.91
C ILE A 180 1.07 -33.45 6.02
N ALA A 181 0.30 -33.71 4.97
CA ALA A 181 -1.10 -33.39 4.90
C ALA A 181 -1.87 -34.13 6.01
N PRO A 182 -2.70 -33.46 6.84
CA PRO A 182 -3.72 -34.14 7.58
C PRO A 182 -4.83 -34.56 6.62
N SER A 183 -5.02 -35.86 6.52
CA SER A 183 -6.11 -36.50 5.79
C SER A 183 -7.43 -36.27 6.50
N ALA A 184 -8.21 -35.28 6.07
CA ALA A 184 -9.66 -35.25 6.24
C ALA A 184 -10.27 -34.48 5.06
N PRO A 185 -11.29 -35.00 4.37
CA PRO A 185 -11.94 -34.29 3.30
C PRO A 185 -12.72 -33.10 3.88
N LEU A 186 -12.40 -31.91 3.41
CA LEU A 186 -13.21 -30.73 3.65
C LEU A 186 -14.56 -30.87 2.96
N PRO A 187 -15.68 -30.49 3.59
CA PRO A 187 -16.96 -30.40 2.92
C PRO A 187 -16.87 -29.45 1.74
N ALA A 188 -17.52 -29.81 0.63
CA ALA A 188 -17.54 -29.02 -0.58
C ALA A 188 -17.92 -27.56 -0.30
N PRO A 189 -17.23 -26.56 -0.90
CA PRO A 189 -17.59 -25.18 -0.70
C PRO A 189 -18.98 -24.93 -1.30
N VAL A 190 -19.90 -24.53 -0.44
CA VAL A 190 -21.15 -23.89 -0.89
C VAL A 190 -20.71 -22.64 -1.67
N PRO A 191 -21.18 -22.44 -2.93
CA PRO A 191 -20.82 -21.25 -3.66
C PRO A 191 -21.34 -20.04 -2.85
N PRO A 192 -20.47 -19.09 -2.48
CA PRO A 192 -20.95 -17.88 -1.85
C PRO A 192 -21.81 -17.14 -2.87
N ALA A 193 -23.07 -16.89 -2.51
CA ALA A 193 -23.84 -15.86 -3.17
C ALA A 193 -22.92 -14.63 -3.25
N SER A 194 -22.65 -14.17 -4.46
CA SER A 194 -21.78 -13.01 -4.70
C SER A 194 -22.30 -11.86 -3.84
N PRO A 195 -21.61 -11.38 -2.83
CA PRO A 195 -21.96 -10.11 -2.26
C PRO A 195 -21.68 -9.10 -3.35
N GLN A 196 -22.74 -8.51 -3.90
CA GLN A 196 -22.59 -7.26 -4.60
C GLN A 196 -22.07 -6.28 -3.54
N ILE A 197 -20.77 -6.04 -3.59
CA ILE A 197 -20.15 -4.98 -2.80
C ILE A 197 -20.64 -3.69 -3.48
N VAL A 198 -21.82 -3.24 -3.06
CA VAL A 198 -22.26 -1.88 -3.31
C VAL A 198 -21.33 -1.01 -2.46
N TYR A 199 -20.29 -0.51 -3.10
CA TYR A 199 -19.50 0.56 -2.50
C TYR A 199 -20.43 1.77 -2.43
N PRO A 200 -20.81 2.29 -1.25
CA PRO A 200 -21.47 3.56 -1.18
C PRO A 200 -20.55 4.56 -1.87
N GLU A 201 -21.07 5.26 -2.87
CA GLU A 201 -20.35 6.40 -3.44
C GLU A 201 -19.93 7.30 -2.27
N PRO A 202 -18.65 7.67 -2.20
CA PRO A 202 -18.20 8.57 -1.14
C PRO A 202 -18.98 9.88 -1.30
N THR A 203 -19.69 10.26 -0.26
CA THR A 203 -20.33 11.58 -0.18
C THR A 203 -19.23 12.60 -0.43
N GLN A 204 -19.33 13.28 -1.56
CA GLN A 204 -18.27 14.11 -2.10
C GLN A 204 -18.19 15.41 -1.31
N THR A 205 -17.23 15.50 -0.39
CA THR A 205 -16.59 16.78 -0.15
C THR A 205 -15.47 16.94 -1.19
N ALA A 206 -15.38 18.11 -1.79
CA ALA A 206 -14.52 18.40 -2.94
C ALA A 206 -13.01 18.05 -2.75
N GLU A 207 -12.54 17.94 -1.52
CA GLU A 207 -11.15 17.60 -1.17
C GLU A 207 -10.82 16.11 -1.34
N THR A 208 -11.78 15.20 -1.16
CA THR A 208 -11.53 13.76 -1.25
C THR A 208 -11.41 13.28 -2.71
N LYS A 209 -12.09 13.93 -3.64
CA LYS A 209 -12.00 13.61 -5.08
C LYS A 209 -10.62 13.88 -5.68
N THR A 210 -9.93 14.91 -5.21
CA THR A 210 -8.64 15.31 -5.75
C THR A 210 -7.53 14.35 -5.32
N VAL A 211 -7.59 13.81 -4.10
CA VAL A 211 -6.56 12.91 -3.56
C VAL A 211 -6.65 11.51 -4.20
N GLU A 212 -7.84 10.95 -4.40
CA GLU A 212 -7.97 9.61 -4.99
C GLU A 212 -7.61 9.56 -6.48
N ARG A 213 -7.88 10.63 -7.22
CA ARG A 213 -7.54 10.71 -8.66
C ARG A 213 -6.05 10.90 -8.91
N ASN A 214 -5.35 11.54 -7.98
CA ASN A 214 -3.92 11.89 -8.13
C ASN A 214 -2.98 10.70 -7.99
N TRP A 215 -3.33 9.63 -7.26
CA TRP A 215 -2.42 8.49 -7.11
C TRP A 215 -2.41 7.54 -8.32
N LEU A 216 -3.51 7.47 -9.08
CA LEU A 216 -3.54 6.72 -10.35
C LEU A 216 -2.52 7.26 -11.35
N TRP A 217 -2.37 8.58 -11.42
CA TRP A 217 -1.38 9.22 -12.27
C TRP A 217 0.05 9.08 -11.74
N ARG A 218 0.25 9.02 -10.43
CA ARG A 218 1.58 8.79 -9.81
C ARG A 218 2.15 7.42 -10.16
N LEU A 219 1.31 6.39 -10.27
CA LEU A 219 1.71 5.07 -10.75
C LEU A 219 2.08 5.08 -12.24
N LEU A 220 1.38 5.88 -13.06
CA LEU A 220 1.68 6.05 -14.48
C LEU A 220 3.12 6.54 -14.69
N PHE A 221 3.57 7.51 -13.91
CA PHE A 221 4.90 8.11 -14.12
C PHE A 221 6.04 7.34 -13.46
N ALA A 222 5.83 6.65 -12.35
CA ALA A 222 6.86 5.81 -11.74
C ALA A 222 7.25 4.63 -12.66
N VAL A 223 6.30 4.08 -13.41
CA VAL A 223 6.55 2.96 -14.32
C VAL A 223 7.15 3.43 -15.66
N VAL A 224 6.69 4.56 -16.20
CA VAL A 224 7.24 5.11 -17.45
C VAL A 224 8.70 5.55 -17.27
N GLY A 225 9.06 6.15 -16.13
CA GLY A 225 10.45 6.51 -15.82
C GLY A 225 11.39 5.31 -15.72
N ALA A 226 10.89 4.13 -15.32
CA ALA A 226 11.68 2.89 -15.25
C ALA A 226 11.88 2.23 -16.63
N ILE A 227 10.95 2.42 -17.56
CA ILE A 227 11.03 1.85 -18.93
C ILE A 227 11.99 2.64 -19.80
N PHE A 228 12.04 3.98 -19.67
CA PHE A 228 12.96 4.83 -20.46
C PHE A 228 14.42 4.82 -19.99
N LYS A 229 14.75 4.22 -18.83
CA LYS A 229 16.14 4.05 -18.38
C LYS A 229 16.81 2.74 -18.85
N ARG A 230 16.15 1.94 -19.67
CA ARG A 230 16.66 0.67 -20.20
C ARG A 230 16.88 0.60 -21.73
N ASN A 231 16.88 1.76 -22.38
CA ASN A 231 17.38 1.88 -23.78
C ASN A 231 18.48 2.91 -23.83
#